data_5db3f15cd0a5a065b725944e65e58dde
#
_entry.id   5db3f15cd0a5a065b725944e65e58dde
#
_cell.length_a   1.000
_cell.length_b   1.000
_cell.length_c   1.000
_cell.angle_alpha   90.00
_cell.angle_beta   90.00
_cell.angle_gamma   90.00
#
_symmetry.space_group_name_H-M   'P 1'
#
loop_
_entity.id
_entity.type
_entity.pdbx_description
1 polymer ?
#
loop_
_entity_poly.entity_id
_entity_poly.type
_entity_poly.pdbx_seq_one_letter_code
_entity_poly.pdbx_strand_id
1 'polypeptide(L)'
;MLPSLFISHGSPMLALEPGASGPALARLAAELPRPKAIVIVSAHWESQELLVSSHPHPETWHDFGGFPRALFEVQYPAPGNPQLAAEVAERLNTNDLPARLDPQRPFDHGVWVPLSLMYPQADLPVVQVSLPSRGGPALQTRVGRALASLREQGILLIGSGSITHNLRELDWHAGPESIEPWARDFRDWMIDKLAADDETALHDYRQQAPNAVRSHPSDEHLLPLYFARGAGGVFSVAHQGFTMGALGMDIYRFG
;
A
#
# COMPACT_ATOMS: atom_id res chain seq x y z
N MET A 1 -17.73 2.60 10.40
CA MET A 1 -16.51 1.82 10.14
C MET A 1 -15.78 2.43 8.96
N LEU A 2 -14.45 2.60 9.03
CA LEU A 2 -13.64 3.06 7.90
C LEU A 2 -13.46 1.94 6.86
N PRO A 3 -13.26 2.24 5.57
CA PRO A 3 -12.82 1.24 4.60
C PRO A 3 -11.37 0.84 4.86
N SER A 4 -10.89 -0.23 4.22
CA SER A 4 -9.46 -0.40 3.96
C SER A 4 -9.14 0.05 2.53
N LEU A 5 -7.90 0.45 2.30
CA LEU A 5 -7.45 1.00 1.02
C LEU A 5 -6.25 0.23 0.49
N PHE A 6 -6.21 0.01 -0.81
CA PHE A 6 -4.98 -0.27 -1.54
C PHE A 6 -4.62 0.97 -2.35
N ILE A 7 -3.36 1.38 -2.27
CA ILE A 7 -2.85 2.56 -2.96
C ILE A 7 -1.61 2.18 -3.75
N SER A 8 -1.63 2.43 -5.05
CA SER A 8 -0.41 2.41 -5.85
C SER A 8 0.36 3.72 -5.57
N HIS A 9 1.47 3.61 -4.82
CA HIS A 9 2.22 4.79 -4.36
C HIS A 9 3.14 5.39 -5.44
N GLY A 10 3.39 4.63 -6.53
CA GLY A 10 4.17 5.10 -7.67
C GLY A 10 5.64 5.40 -7.37
N SER A 11 6.22 6.30 -8.15
CA SER A 11 7.57 6.80 -7.92
C SER A 11 7.61 7.78 -6.74
N PRO A 12 8.74 7.89 -6.00
CA PRO A 12 8.95 8.96 -5.02
C PRO A 12 8.67 10.37 -5.54
N MET A 13 8.85 10.61 -6.84
CA MET A 13 8.54 11.89 -7.49
C MET A 13 7.07 12.30 -7.38
N LEU A 14 6.16 11.37 -7.07
CA LEU A 14 4.75 11.69 -6.82
C LEU A 14 4.56 12.75 -5.73
N ALA A 15 5.50 12.85 -4.77
CA ALA A 15 5.47 13.88 -3.74
C ALA A 15 5.65 15.31 -4.28
N LEU A 16 6.39 15.47 -5.39
CA LEU A 16 6.64 16.77 -6.04
C LEU A 16 5.80 16.96 -7.31
N GLU A 17 5.52 15.87 -8.00
CA GLU A 17 4.78 15.84 -9.27
C GLU A 17 3.57 14.90 -9.13
N PRO A 18 2.52 15.34 -8.41
CA PRO A 18 1.43 14.45 -7.99
C PRO A 18 0.51 13.97 -9.14
N GLY A 19 0.62 14.54 -10.34
CA GLY A 19 -0.14 14.12 -11.51
C GLY A 19 -1.64 13.99 -11.25
N ALA A 20 -2.27 12.98 -11.85
CA ALA A 20 -3.69 12.68 -11.63
C ALA A 20 -3.95 11.96 -10.27
N SER A 21 -2.96 11.21 -9.78
CA SER A 21 -3.08 10.42 -8.55
C SER A 21 -3.13 11.30 -7.30
N GLY A 22 -2.40 12.41 -7.26
CA GLY A 22 -2.41 13.31 -6.09
C GLY A 22 -3.79 13.88 -5.78
N PRO A 23 -4.48 14.53 -6.72
CA PRO A 23 -5.87 14.97 -6.52
C PRO A 23 -6.83 13.82 -6.17
N ALA A 24 -6.61 12.61 -6.70
CA ALA A 24 -7.43 11.44 -6.37
C ALA A 24 -7.23 11.02 -4.90
N LEU A 25 -5.99 10.97 -4.41
CA LEU A 25 -5.66 10.69 -3.02
C LEU A 25 -6.24 11.74 -2.06
N ALA A 26 -6.10 13.02 -2.40
CA ALA A 26 -6.64 14.11 -1.60
C ALA A 26 -8.17 14.06 -1.51
N ARG A 27 -8.87 13.81 -2.63
CA ARG A 27 -10.34 13.63 -2.64
C ARG A 27 -10.76 12.44 -1.80
N LEU A 28 -10.11 11.28 -1.98
CA LEU A 28 -10.43 10.10 -1.20
C LEU A 28 -10.28 10.36 0.30
N ALA A 29 -9.20 11.03 0.72
CA ALA A 29 -9.01 11.39 2.12
C ALA A 29 -10.11 12.34 2.65
N ALA A 30 -10.58 13.29 1.82
CA ALA A 30 -11.63 14.23 2.18
C ALA A 30 -13.03 13.58 2.27
N GLU A 31 -13.28 12.52 1.50
CA GLU A 31 -14.54 11.75 1.51
C GLU A 31 -14.65 10.81 2.71
N LEU A 32 -13.53 10.43 3.31
CA LEU A 32 -13.51 9.52 4.45
C LEU A 32 -13.76 10.28 5.78
N PRO A 33 -14.45 9.66 6.75
CA PRO A 33 -14.37 10.15 8.11
C PRO A 33 -12.90 10.23 8.55
N ARG A 34 -12.52 11.32 9.20
CA ARG A 34 -11.11 11.49 9.62
C ARG A 34 -10.68 10.32 10.51
N PRO A 35 -9.61 9.60 10.14
CA PRO A 35 -9.10 8.50 10.96
C PRO A 35 -8.51 9.03 12.28
N LYS A 36 -8.50 8.19 13.31
CA LYS A 36 -7.77 8.45 14.57
C LYS A 36 -6.28 8.10 14.44
N ALA A 37 -5.97 7.11 13.62
CA ALA A 37 -4.61 6.68 13.28
C ALA A 37 -4.66 5.85 11.98
N ILE A 38 -3.48 5.53 11.45
CA ILE A 38 -3.30 4.73 10.24
C ILE A 38 -2.44 3.52 10.57
N VAL A 39 -2.84 2.34 10.08
CA VAL A 39 -1.97 1.15 10.01
C VAL A 39 -1.70 0.88 8.54
N ILE A 40 -0.42 0.83 8.15
CA ILE A 40 -0.01 0.72 6.75
C ILE A 40 0.99 -0.42 6.54
N VAL A 41 0.77 -1.19 5.47
CA VAL A 41 1.73 -2.16 4.94
C VAL A 41 2.35 -1.57 3.69
N SER A 42 3.67 -1.40 3.68
CA SER A 42 4.42 -0.88 2.52
C SER A 42 5.22 -1.99 1.84
N ALA A 43 5.24 -1.98 0.52
CA ALA A 43 6.10 -2.84 -0.30
C ALA A 43 7.60 -2.73 0.04
N HIS A 44 8.01 -1.60 0.64
CA HIS A 44 9.40 -1.28 0.94
C HIS A 44 9.88 -1.76 2.33
N TRP A 45 9.05 -2.49 3.05
CA TRP A 45 9.48 -3.12 4.31
C TRP A 45 9.33 -4.63 4.27
N GLU A 46 10.15 -5.28 3.48
CA GLU A 46 10.27 -6.73 3.53
C GLU A 46 11.07 -7.18 4.77
N SER A 47 10.68 -8.32 5.33
CA SER A 47 11.30 -8.92 6.52
C SER A 47 11.15 -10.44 6.50
N GLN A 48 11.81 -11.14 7.40
CA GLN A 48 11.62 -12.60 7.58
C GLN A 48 10.43 -12.91 8.49
N GLU A 49 10.11 -12.02 9.41
CA GLU A 49 9.07 -12.12 10.43
C GLU A 49 8.07 -10.97 10.25
N LEU A 50 6.88 -11.09 10.84
CA LEU A 50 5.99 -9.93 10.99
C LEU A 50 6.57 -8.97 12.02
N LEU A 51 6.84 -7.74 11.60
CA LEU A 51 7.31 -6.66 12.45
C LEU A 51 6.30 -5.51 12.42
N VAL A 52 6.17 -4.82 13.56
CA VAL A 52 5.26 -3.67 13.73
C VAL A 52 6.09 -2.49 14.23
N SER A 53 6.10 -1.39 13.50
CA SER A 53 6.86 -0.19 13.89
C SER A 53 6.29 0.42 15.17
N SER A 54 7.17 0.66 16.16
CA SER A 54 6.77 1.18 17.47
C SER A 54 7.53 2.43 17.91
N HIS A 55 8.32 3.03 17.01
CA HIS A 55 8.98 4.30 17.30
C HIS A 55 7.94 5.42 17.48
N PRO A 56 8.02 6.26 18.54
CA PRO A 56 7.05 7.34 18.77
C PRO A 56 7.17 8.49 17.76
N HIS A 57 8.35 8.68 17.16
CA HIS A 57 8.65 9.74 16.20
C HIS A 57 9.51 9.19 15.06
N PRO A 58 8.94 8.36 14.15
CA PRO A 58 9.69 7.80 13.03
C PRO A 58 10.18 8.90 12.09
N GLU A 59 11.40 8.75 11.60
CA GLU A 59 11.98 9.68 10.63
C GLU A 59 11.42 9.43 9.24
N THR A 60 11.41 10.44 8.39
CA THR A 60 11.16 10.31 6.95
C THR A 60 12.39 9.70 6.31
N TRP A 61 12.25 8.49 5.76
CA TRP A 61 13.37 7.79 5.13
C TRP A 61 13.30 7.94 3.61
N HIS A 62 14.37 8.48 3.05
CA HIS A 62 14.56 8.57 1.60
C HIS A 62 15.30 7.30 1.13
N ASP A 63 14.56 6.19 1.06
CA ASP A 63 15.04 4.84 0.70
C ASP A 63 15.28 4.65 -0.80
N PHE A 64 15.64 5.74 -1.49
CA PHE A 64 15.87 5.80 -2.93
C PHE A 64 17.09 6.67 -3.27
N GLY A 65 17.52 6.63 -4.54
CA GLY A 65 18.61 7.44 -5.06
C GLY A 65 18.35 7.90 -6.48
N GLY A 66 19.18 8.84 -6.98
CA GLY A 66 19.11 9.31 -8.37
C GLY A 66 18.00 10.32 -8.68
N PHE A 67 17.36 10.88 -7.66
CA PHE A 67 16.29 11.87 -7.79
C PHE A 67 16.79 13.31 -7.55
N PRO A 68 16.00 14.35 -7.95
CA PRO A 68 16.34 15.74 -7.68
C PRO A 68 16.47 16.03 -6.18
N ARG A 69 17.38 16.96 -5.84
CA ARG A 69 17.65 17.34 -4.43
C ARG A 69 16.39 17.74 -3.65
N ALA A 70 15.47 18.46 -4.30
CA ALA A 70 14.22 18.89 -3.67
C ALA A 70 13.41 17.74 -3.05
N LEU A 71 13.50 16.52 -3.62
CA LEU A 71 12.80 15.35 -3.08
C LEU A 71 13.39 14.89 -1.74
N PHE A 72 14.71 15.02 -1.56
CA PHE A 72 15.38 14.68 -0.28
C PHE A 72 15.16 15.73 0.82
N GLU A 73 14.58 16.88 0.48
CA GLU A 73 14.20 17.94 1.42
C GLU A 73 12.75 17.79 1.93
N VAL A 74 11.96 16.92 1.29
CA VAL A 74 10.59 16.63 1.74
C VAL A 74 10.63 15.88 3.07
N GLN A 75 9.84 16.35 4.03
CA GLN A 75 9.68 15.71 5.33
C GLN A 75 8.20 15.44 5.60
N TYR A 76 7.92 14.29 6.20
CA TYR A 76 6.59 13.90 6.66
C TYR A 76 6.67 13.48 8.13
N PRO A 77 6.70 14.43 9.08
CA PRO A 77 6.96 14.19 10.50
C PRO A 77 5.72 13.70 11.27
N ALA A 78 4.98 12.74 10.69
CA ALA A 78 3.84 12.15 11.38
C ALA A 78 4.31 11.39 12.62
N PRO A 79 3.57 11.47 13.75
CA PRO A 79 3.91 10.70 14.93
C PRO A 79 3.68 9.21 14.70
N GLY A 80 4.48 8.38 15.37
CA GLY A 80 4.14 6.97 15.57
C GLY A 80 3.14 6.78 16.71
N ASN A 81 2.72 5.52 16.93
CA ASN A 81 1.83 5.20 18.05
C ASN A 81 2.23 3.86 18.69
N PRO A 82 3.12 3.89 19.70
CA PRO A 82 3.58 2.67 20.37
C PRO A 82 2.46 1.83 21.01
N GLN A 83 1.39 2.47 21.49
CA GLN A 83 0.26 1.76 22.07
C GLN A 83 -0.53 1.01 21.00
N LEU A 84 -0.83 1.65 19.87
CA LEU A 84 -1.48 0.99 18.74
C LEU A 84 -0.57 -0.09 18.15
N ALA A 85 0.75 0.12 18.09
CA ALA A 85 1.69 -0.89 17.64
C ALA A 85 1.64 -2.15 18.51
N ALA A 86 1.57 -1.99 19.85
CA ALA A 86 1.40 -3.11 20.78
C ALA A 86 0.07 -3.84 20.55
N GLU A 87 -1.03 -3.11 20.37
CA GLU A 87 -2.35 -3.69 20.05
C GLU A 87 -2.33 -4.46 18.72
N VAL A 88 -1.71 -3.88 17.67
CA VAL A 88 -1.54 -4.55 16.36
C VAL A 88 -0.76 -5.86 16.53
N ALA A 89 0.38 -5.84 17.22
CA ALA A 89 1.19 -7.02 17.46
C ALA A 89 0.42 -8.10 18.29
N GLU A 90 -0.33 -7.69 19.30
CA GLU A 90 -1.17 -8.60 20.09
C GLU A 90 -2.25 -9.28 19.24
N ARG A 91 -2.97 -8.49 18.40
CA ARG A 91 -3.98 -9.03 17.48
C ARG A 91 -3.41 -10.03 16.49
N LEU A 92 -2.23 -9.75 15.94
CA LEU A 92 -1.53 -10.67 15.06
C LEU A 92 -1.18 -11.96 15.81
N ASN A 93 -0.55 -11.85 16.97
CA ASN A 93 -0.16 -13.00 17.78
C ASN A 93 -1.35 -13.88 18.19
N THR A 94 -2.49 -13.29 18.55
CA THR A 94 -3.71 -14.04 18.92
C THR A 94 -4.41 -14.71 17.72
N ASN A 95 -4.00 -14.38 16.50
CA ASN A 95 -4.48 -14.99 15.25
C ASN A 95 -3.44 -15.93 14.60
N ASP A 96 -2.51 -16.47 15.38
CA ASP A 96 -1.44 -17.37 14.91
C ASP A 96 -0.57 -16.71 13.80
N LEU A 97 -0.29 -15.43 13.97
CA LEU A 97 0.60 -14.62 13.13
C LEU A 97 1.68 -13.98 14.00
N PRO A 98 2.74 -14.73 14.37
CA PRO A 98 3.77 -14.24 15.28
C PRO A 98 4.36 -12.91 14.81
N ALA A 99 4.19 -11.88 15.62
CA ALA A 99 4.64 -10.52 15.32
C ALA A 99 5.43 -9.93 16.48
N ARG A 100 6.41 -9.07 16.17
CA ARG A 100 7.29 -8.39 17.11
C ARG A 100 7.29 -6.89 16.85
N LEU A 101 7.57 -6.10 17.87
CA LEU A 101 7.75 -4.65 17.75
C LEU A 101 9.14 -4.33 17.20
N ASP A 102 9.21 -3.35 16.30
CA ASP A 102 10.43 -2.72 15.83
C ASP A 102 10.43 -1.24 16.26
N PRO A 103 11.25 -0.86 17.24
CA PRO A 103 11.30 0.51 17.74
C PRO A 103 12.20 1.44 16.89
N GLN A 104 12.73 0.98 15.76
CA GLN A 104 13.70 1.74 14.96
C GLN A 104 13.23 2.02 13.53
N ARG A 105 12.17 1.33 13.05
CA ARG A 105 11.73 1.45 11.66
C ARG A 105 11.31 2.88 11.33
N PRO A 106 11.96 3.57 10.36
CA PRO A 106 11.53 4.86 9.82
C PRO A 106 10.42 4.67 8.78
N PHE A 107 9.78 5.74 8.33
CA PHE A 107 8.80 5.73 7.25
C PHE A 107 9.49 5.75 5.89
N ASP A 108 9.40 4.65 5.13
CA ASP A 108 9.83 4.58 3.73
C ASP A 108 8.90 5.38 2.80
N HIS A 109 9.31 5.55 1.53
CA HIS A 109 8.53 6.37 0.59
C HIS A 109 7.15 5.78 0.25
N GLY A 110 6.96 4.48 0.34
CA GLY A 110 5.64 3.85 0.21
C GLY A 110 4.68 4.26 1.33
N VAL A 111 5.18 4.75 2.46
CA VAL A 111 4.40 5.32 3.56
C VAL A 111 4.22 6.82 3.38
N TRP A 112 5.33 7.58 3.36
CA TRP A 112 5.23 9.03 3.48
C TRP A 112 4.74 9.73 2.20
N VAL A 113 5.03 9.20 1.00
CA VAL A 113 4.57 9.82 -0.25
C VAL A 113 3.05 9.87 -0.35
N PRO A 114 2.32 8.74 -0.31
CA PRO A 114 0.87 8.80 -0.40
C PRO A 114 0.24 9.53 0.78
N LEU A 115 0.78 9.40 1.99
CA LEU A 115 0.22 10.07 3.16
C LEU A 115 0.43 11.59 3.13
N SER A 116 1.52 12.10 2.54
CA SER A 116 1.73 13.53 2.37
C SER A 116 0.69 14.17 1.42
N LEU A 117 0.12 13.40 0.50
CA LEU A 117 -0.94 13.83 -0.42
C LEU A 117 -2.34 13.67 0.19
N MET A 118 -2.54 12.66 1.03
CA MET A 118 -3.80 12.42 1.72
C MET A 118 -3.99 13.29 2.97
N TYR A 119 -2.94 13.42 3.76
CA TYR A 119 -2.96 14.08 5.06
C TYR A 119 -1.72 14.97 5.24
N PRO A 120 -1.62 16.08 4.50
CA PRO A 120 -0.42 16.92 4.43
C PRO A 120 -0.01 17.58 5.76
N GLN A 121 -0.92 17.63 6.76
CA GLN A 121 -0.61 18.15 8.10
C GLN A 121 0.28 17.22 8.92
N ALA A 122 0.46 15.96 8.48
CA ALA A 122 1.27 14.93 9.17
C ALA A 122 0.93 14.77 10.67
N ASP A 123 -0.33 14.96 11.04
CA ASP A 123 -0.81 14.97 12.43
C ASP A 123 -1.53 13.69 12.86
N LEU A 124 -1.70 12.73 11.93
CA LEU A 124 -2.26 11.42 12.23
C LEU A 124 -1.15 10.44 12.64
N PRO A 125 -1.32 9.73 13.76
CA PRO A 125 -0.38 8.67 14.13
C PRO A 125 -0.34 7.55 13.10
N VAL A 126 0.87 7.05 12.77
CA VAL A 126 1.07 5.99 11.77
C VAL A 126 1.84 4.83 12.39
N VAL A 127 1.33 3.61 12.18
CA VAL A 127 1.99 2.35 12.51
C VAL A 127 2.19 1.58 11.22
N GLN A 128 3.41 1.15 10.95
CA GLN A 128 3.75 0.35 9.79
C GLN A 128 3.87 -1.12 10.17
N VAL A 129 3.37 -2.02 9.30
CA VAL A 129 3.52 -3.47 9.43
C VAL A 129 4.33 -3.98 8.26
N SER A 130 5.30 -4.85 8.52
CA SER A 130 6.18 -5.39 7.49
C SER A 130 5.51 -6.44 6.61
N LEU A 131 6.13 -6.69 5.45
CA LEU A 131 5.82 -7.80 4.55
C LEU A 131 6.80 -8.95 4.81
N PRO A 132 6.37 -10.09 5.38
CA PRO A 132 7.20 -11.27 5.40
C PRO A 132 7.52 -11.74 3.99
N SER A 133 8.80 -11.97 3.72
CA SER A 133 9.32 -12.43 2.42
C SER A 133 8.83 -13.82 2.00
N ARG A 134 8.12 -14.53 2.90
CA ARG A 134 7.50 -15.83 2.67
C ARG A 134 6.04 -15.78 3.06
N GLY A 135 5.20 -16.49 2.31
CA GLY A 135 3.77 -16.62 2.62
C GLY A 135 2.84 -15.98 1.59
N GLY A 136 3.34 -15.10 0.75
CA GLY A 136 2.63 -14.56 -0.41
C GLY A 136 1.23 -13.97 -0.13
N PRO A 137 0.33 -14.02 -1.11
CA PRO A 137 -1.02 -13.44 -1.02
C PRO A 137 -1.84 -13.97 0.17
N ALA A 138 -1.81 -15.28 0.42
CA ALA A 138 -2.61 -15.90 1.47
C ALA A 138 -2.23 -15.40 2.87
N LEU A 139 -0.92 -15.21 3.13
CA LEU A 139 -0.47 -14.65 4.41
C LEU A 139 -0.94 -13.21 4.57
N GLN A 140 -0.80 -12.37 3.54
CA GLN A 140 -1.22 -10.97 3.61
C GLN A 140 -2.73 -10.83 3.80
N THR A 141 -3.53 -11.70 3.18
CA THR A 141 -4.98 -11.77 3.43
C THR A 141 -5.28 -12.10 4.90
N ARG A 142 -4.54 -13.05 5.50
CA ARG A 142 -4.69 -13.38 6.93
C ARG A 142 -4.31 -12.20 7.83
N VAL A 143 -3.22 -11.50 7.52
CA VAL A 143 -2.79 -10.29 8.27
C VAL A 143 -3.90 -9.23 8.22
N GLY A 144 -4.46 -8.96 7.04
CA GLY A 144 -5.58 -8.03 6.90
C GLY A 144 -6.81 -8.45 7.73
N ARG A 145 -7.19 -9.72 7.69
CA ARG A 145 -8.32 -10.27 8.47
C ARG A 145 -8.10 -10.11 9.98
N ALA A 146 -6.90 -10.39 10.47
CA ALA A 146 -6.57 -10.25 11.89
C ALA A 146 -6.72 -8.82 12.40
N LEU A 147 -6.51 -7.82 11.53
CA LEU A 147 -6.57 -6.40 11.87
C LEU A 147 -7.90 -5.74 11.47
N ALA A 148 -8.82 -6.43 10.80
CA ALA A 148 -10.04 -5.87 10.22
C ALA A 148 -10.90 -5.07 11.21
N SER A 149 -11.02 -5.53 12.47
CA SER A 149 -11.81 -4.87 13.51
C SER A 149 -11.26 -3.51 13.97
N LEU A 150 -10.00 -3.18 13.68
CA LEU A 150 -9.45 -1.85 13.92
C LEU A 150 -10.19 -0.75 13.15
N ARG A 151 -10.78 -1.09 12.01
CA ARG A 151 -11.58 -0.17 11.18
C ARG A 151 -12.80 0.37 11.94
N GLU A 152 -13.41 -0.43 12.82
CA GLU A 152 -14.53 -0.04 13.68
C GLU A 152 -14.10 0.95 14.76
N GLN A 153 -12.85 0.91 15.16
CA GLN A 153 -12.26 1.83 16.13
C GLN A 153 -11.83 3.17 15.51
N GLY A 154 -12.01 3.33 14.19
CA GLY A 154 -11.61 4.53 13.46
C GLY A 154 -10.14 4.52 13.01
N ILE A 155 -9.52 3.34 12.90
CA ILE A 155 -8.19 3.16 12.34
C ILE A 155 -8.31 2.89 10.84
N LEU A 156 -7.60 3.63 10.02
CA LEU A 156 -7.53 3.42 8.57
C LEU A 156 -6.46 2.38 8.26
N LEU A 157 -6.84 1.31 7.56
CA LEU A 157 -5.92 0.27 7.11
C LEU A 157 -5.55 0.52 5.65
N ILE A 158 -4.25 0.59 5.35
CA ILE A 158 -3.73 0.89 4.00
C ILE A 158 -2.72 -0.17 3.60
N GLY A 159 -2.91 -0.75 2.41
CA GLY A 159 -1.87 -1.47 1.69
C GLY A 159 -1.26 -0.53 0.63
N SER A 160 0.02 -0.27 0.72
CA SER A 160 0.75 0.62 -0.17
C SER A 160 1.74 -0.16 -1.03
N GLY A 161 1.48 -0.19 -2.34
CA GLY A 161 2.25 -0.96 -3.30
C GLY A 161 2.09 -0.42 -4.72
N SER A 162 1.85 -1.30 -5.68
CA SER A 162 1.50 -0.96 -7.06
C SER A 162 0.73 -2.09 -7.72
N ILE A 163 -0.28 -1.78 -8.53
CA ILE A 163 -1.05 -2.83 -9.23
C ILE A 163 -0.25 -3.48 -10.36
N THR A 164 0.72 -2.77 -10.92
CA THR A 164 1.74 -3.31 -11.84
C THR A 164 3.07 -2.64 -11.54
N HIS A 165 4.15 -3.41 -11.40
CA HIS A 165 5.46 -2.92 -10.99
C HIS A 165 6.58 -3.71 -11.67
N ASN A 166 6.96 -3.30 -12.89
CA ASN A 166 8.14 -3.80 -13.59
C ASN A 166 8.99 -2.63 -14.09
N LEU A 167 9.94 -2.22 -13.27
CA LEU A 167 10.80 -1.06 -13.55
C LEU A 167 11.68 -1.24 -14.79
N ARG A 168 11.85 -2.46 -15.29
CA ARG A 168 12.66 -2.76 -16.48
C ARG A 168 11.92 -2.46 -17.79
N GLU A 169 10.60 -2.35 -17.72
CA GLU A 169 9.72 -2.13 -18.87
C GLU A 169 8.98 -0.79 -18.82
N LEU A 170 9.48 0.16 -18.01
CA LEU A 170 8.92 1.52 -17.97
C LEU A 170 9.43 2.34 -19.16
N ASP A 171 8.51 3.00 -19.83
CA ASP A 171 8.82 4.05 -20.80
C ASP A 171 8.75 5.43 -20.15
N TRP A 172 9.92 5.97 -19.79
CA TRP A 172 10.04 7.27 -19.15
C TRP A 172 9.54 8.46 -20.00
N HIS A 173 9.30 8.22 -21.29
CA HIS A 173 8.81 9.23 -22.25
C HIS A 173 7.34 8.98 -22.62
N ALA A 174 6.72 7.94 -22.08
CA ALA A 174 5.32 7.63 -22.36
C ALA A 174 4.40 8.77 -21.95
N GLY A 175 3.56 9.21 -22.87
CA GLY A 175 2.48 10.14 -22.55
C GLY A 175 1.42 9.50 -21.65
N PRO A 176 0.54 10.31 -21.03
CA PRO A 176 -0.46 9.83 -20.08
C PRO A 176 -1.47 8.83 -20.67
N GLU A 177 -1.66 8.85 -21.99
CA GLU A 177 -2.55 7.93 -22.70
C GLU A 177 -1.84 6.67 -23.22
N SER A 178 -0.50 6.61 -23.10
CA SER A 178 0.26 5.44 -23.53
C SER A 178 0.21 4.38 -22.44
N ILE A 179 -0.49 3.27 -22.70
CA ILE A 179 -0.63 2.17 -21.75
C ILE A 179 -0.21 0.88 -22.45
N GLU A 180 0.77 0.20 -21.88
CA GLU A 180 1.19 -1.12 -22.34
C GLU A 180 0.05 -2.13 -22.22
N PRO A 181 -0.30 -2.86 -23.31
CA PRO A 181 -1.41 -3.80 -23.30
C PRO A 181 -1.28 -4.86 -22.19
N TRP A 182 -0.08 -5.39 -21.97
CA TRP A 182 0.16 -6.41 -20.97
C TRP A 182 -0.12 -5.92 -19.53
N ALA A 183 0.18 -4.64 -19.24
CA ALA A 183 -0.08 -4.04 -17.93
C ALA A 183 -1.58 -3.82 -17.72
N ARG A 184 -2.28 -3.37 -18.78
CA ARG A 184 -3.74 -3.22 -18.77
C ARG A 184 -4.42 -4.57 -18.56
N ASP A 185 -4.05 -5.61 -19.33
CA ASP A 185 -4.67 -6.94 -19.24
C ASP A 185 -4.54 -7.53 -17.84
N PHE A 186 -3.36 -7.39 -17.21
CA PHE A 186 -3.15 -7.83 -15.83
C PHE A 186 -4.03 -7.05 -14.84
N ARG A 187 -4.01 -5.72 -14.91
CA ARG A 187 -4.84 -4.86 -14.04
C ARG A 187 -6.32 -5.19 -14.17
N ASP A 188 -6.83 -5.32 -15.39
CA ASP A 188 -8.25 -5.58 -15.66
C ASP A 188 -8.66 -6.96 -15.11
N TRP A 189 -7.81 -7.98 -15.27
CA TRP A 189 -8.02 -9.28 -14.65
C TRP A 189 -8.08 -9.19 -13.12
N MET A 190 -7.16 -8.43 -12.50
CA MET A 190 -7.19 -8.22 -11.04
C MET A 190 -8.49 -7.56 -10.59
N ILE A 191 -8.95 -6.53 -11.31
CA ILE A 191 -10.23 -5.86 -11.02
C ILE A 191 -11.40 -6.83 -11.11
N ASP A 192 -11.48 -7.63 -12.17
CA ASP A 192 -12.54 -8.62 -12.37
C ASP A 192 -12.58 -9.63 -11.21
N LYS A 193 -11.42 -10.13 -10.78
CA LYS A 193 -11.33 -11.08 -9.68
C LYS A 193 -11.62 -10.44 -8.30
N LEU A 194 -11.23 -9.20 -8.08
CA LEU A 194 -11.58 -8.45 -6.87
C LEU A 194 -13.08 -8.17 -6.81
N ALA A 195 -13.71 -7.79 -7.93
CA ALA A 195 -15.14 -7.55 -8.01
C ALA A 195 -15.97 -8.82 -7.81
N ALA A 196 -15.48 -9.97 -8.29
CA ALA A 196 -16.09 -11.27 -8.08
C ALA A 196 -15.80 -11.89 -6.70
N ASP A 197 -14.95 -11.27 -5.89
CA ASP A 197 -14.43 -11.80 -4.62
C ASP A 197 -13.81 -13.21 -4.75
N ASP A 198 -13.19 -13.51 -5.91
CA ASP A 198 -12.58 -14.80 -6.23
C ASP A 198 -11.22 -14.95 -5.55
N GLU A 199 -11.25 -15.27 -4.25
CA GLU A 199 -10.03 -15.40 -3.45
C GLU A 199 -9.08 -16.47 -3.98
N THR A 200 -9.60 -17.56 -4.50
CA THR A 200 -8.79 -18.66 -5.02
C THR A 200 -7.97 -18.19 -6.22
N ALA A 201 -8.59 -17.54 -7.19
CA ALA A 201 -7.90 -17.01 -8.35
C ALA A 201 -6.90 -15.91 -7.96
N LEU A 202 -7.29 -15.00 -7.04
CA LEU A 202 -6.42 -13.93 -6.55
C LEU A 202 -5.17 -14.49 -5.85
N HIS A 203 -5.29 -15.53 -5.02
CA HIS A 203 -4.13 -16.14 -4.37
C HIS A 203 -3.22 -16.87 -5.36
N ASP A 204 -3.76 -17.39 -6.44
CA ASP A 204 -3.03 -18.09 -7.51
C ASP A 204 -2.77 -17.19 -8.73
N TYR A 205 -2.75 -15.87 -8.56
CA TYR A 205 -2.65 -14.89 -9.63
C TYR A 205 -1.45 -15.13 -10.57
N ARG A 206 -0.33 -15.62 -10.02
CA ARG A 206 0.88 -15.87 -10.83
C ARG A 206 0.68 -16.92 -11.92
N GLN A 207 -0.27 -17.85 -11.74
CA GLN A 207 -0.60 -18.90 -12.72
C GLN A 207 -1.80 -18.50 -13.58
N GLN A 208 -2.78 -17.79 -13.02
CA GLN A 208 -4.06 -17.54 -13.67
C GLN A 208 -4.13 -16.18 -14.37
N ALA A 209 -3.46 -15.15 -13.84
CA ALA A 209 -3.54 -13.82 -14.43
C ALA A 209 -2.68 -13.71 -15.69
N PRO A 210 -3.16 -13.03 -16.73
CA PRO A 210 -2.37 -12.73 -17.91
C PRO A 210 -1.17 -11.86 -17.50
N ASN A 211 0.00 -12.13 -18.06
CA ASN A 211 1.21 -11.34 -17.86
C ASN A 211 1.66 -11.16 -16.37
N ALA A 212 1.24 -12.02 -15.45
CA ALA A 212 1.50 -11.88 -14.02
C ALA A 212 2.98 -11.70 -13.68
N VAL A 213 3.85 -12.57 -14.21
CA VAL A 213 5.31 -12.51 -13.96
C VAL A 213 5.94 -11.28 -14.62
N ARG A 214 5.39 -10.84 -15.76
CA ARG A 214 5.85 -9.61 -16.42
C ARG A 214 5.44 -8.37 -15.63
N SER A 215 4.21 -8.36 -15.11
CA SER A 215 3.67 -7.27 -14.29
C SER A 215 4.37 -7.16 -12.93
N HIS A 216 4.71 -8.30 -12.35
CA HIS A 216 5.41 -8.44 -11.07
C HIS A 216 6.53 -9.47 -11.18
N PRO A 217 7.76 -9.08 -11.60
CA PRO A 217 8.93 -9.98 -11.55
C PRO A 217 9.18 -10.51 -10.14
N SER A 218 8.98 -9.69 -9.13
CA SER A 218 8.85 -9.99 -7.70
C SER A 218 7.51 -9.45 -7.18
N ASP A 219 6.95 -10.01 -6.12
CA ASP A 219 5.54 -9.78 -5.75
C ASP A 219 5.33 -8.76 -4.61
N GLU A 220 6.41 -8.21 -4.04
CA GLU A 220 6.35 -7.30 -2.89
C GLU A 220 5.43 -6.08 -3.11
N HIS A 221 5.35 -5.54 -4.34
CA HIS A 221 4.48 -4.41 -4.64
C HIS A 221 3.01 -4.79 -4.82
N LEU A 222 2.70 -6.05 -5.10
CA LEU A 222 1.30 -6.51 -5.17
C LEU A 222 0.78 -6.98 -3.80
N LEU A 223 1.63 -7.50 -2.94
CA LEU A 223 1.23 -8.09 -1.65
C LEU A 223 0.42 -7.17 -0.74
N PRO A 224 0.66 -5.84 -0.68
CA PRO A 224 -0.17 -4.92 0.10
C PRO A 224 -1.64 -4.89 -0.31
N LEU A 225 -1.98 -5.24 -1.56
CA LEU A 225 -3.36 -5.37 -2.02
C LEU A 225 -4.12 -6.46 -1.23
N TYR A 226 -3.46 -7.57 -0.97
CA TYR A 226 -4.07 -8.70 -0.25
C TYR A 226 -4.28 -8.39 1.23
N PHE A 227 -3.42 -7.56 1.82
CA PHE A 227 -3.65 -7.01 3.14
C PHE A 227 -4.92 -6.14 3.16
N ALA A 228 -5.04 -5.19 2.24
CA ALA A 228 -6.20 -4.31 2.17
C ALA A 228 -7.49 -5.08 1.93
N ARG A 229 -7.49 -6.04 0.98
CA ARG A 229 -8.63 -6.94 0.72
C ARG A 229 -8.96 -7.80 1.92
N GLY A 230 -7.96 -8.36 2.59
CA GLY A 230 -8.14 -9.20 3.78
C GLY A 230 -8.81 -8.47 4.93
N ALA A 231 -8.59 -7.16 5.06
CA ALA A 231 -9.28 -6.32 6.04
C ALA A 231 -10.79 -6.17 5.75
N GLY A 232 -11.24 -6.59 4.57
CA GLY A 232 -12.66 -6.78 4.22
C GLY A 232 -13.37 -5.53 3.77
N GLY A 233 -14.58 -5.75 3.26
CA GLY A 233 -15.47 -4.75 2.72
C GLY A 233 -15.77 -4.97 1.23
N VAL A 234 -16.73 -4.21 0.72
CA VAL A 234 -17.10 -4.27 -0.69
C VAL A 234 -16.05 -3.58 -1.54
N PHE A 235 -15.54 -4.28 -2.55
CA PHE A 235 -14.56 -3.74 -3.48
C PHE A 235 -15.14 -2.61 -4.33
N SER A 236 -14.39 -1.56 -4.51
CA SER A 236 -14.65 -0.49 -5.48
C SER A 236 -13.35 0.17 -5.94
N VAL A 237 -13.37 0.70 -7.14
CA VAL A 237 -12.25 1.44 -7.73
C VAL A 237 -12.43 2.92 -7.41
N ALA A 238 -11.48 3.50 -6.68
CA ALA A 238 -11.48 4.93 -6.35
C ALA A 238 -10.72 5.77 -7.39
N HIS A 239 -9.69 5.18 -8.02
CA HIS A 239 -8.92 5.81 -9.10
C HIS A 239 -8.31 4.73 -9.99
N GLN A 240 -8.16 5.04 -11.27
CA GLN A 240 -7.41 4.22 -12.23
C GLN A 240 -6.45 5.10 -13.02
N GLY A 241 -5.28 4.59 -13.30
CA GLY A 241 -4.31 5.26 -14.15
C GLY A 241 -3.03 4.47 -14.33
N PHE A 242 -2.26 4.91 -15.31
CA PHE A 242 -0.90 4.43 -15.51
C PHE A 242 0.02 5.64 -15.67
N THR A 243 1.26 5.45 -15.30
CA THR A 243 2.36 6.37 -15.61
C THR A 243 3.51 5.57 -16.22
N MET A 244 4.35 6.25 -17.01
CA MET A 244 5.49 5.61 -17.68
C MET A 244 5.08 4.35 -18.49
N GLY A 245 3.90 4.37 -19.10
CA GLY A 245 3.34 3.31 -19.92
C GLY A 245 2.86 2.06 -19.17
N ALA A 246 3.47 1.69 -18.05
CA ALA A 246 3.23 0.40 -17.42
C ALA A 246 3.14 0.41 -15.88
N LEU A 247 3.51 1.51 -15.21
CA LEU A 247 3.38 1.62 -13.76
C LEU A 247 1.93 1.94 -13.40
N GLY A 248 1.22 0.99 -12.80
CA GLY A 248 -0.18 1.15 -12.42
C GLY A 248 -0.33 2.04 -11.19
N MET A 249 -1.22 3.02 -11.29
CA MET A 249 -1.47 4.05 -10.27
C MET A 249 -2.86 3.92 -9.64
N ASP A 250 -3.45 2.75 -9.71
CA ASP A 250 -4.81 2.50 -9.23
C ASP A 250 -4.92 2.63 -7.71
N ILE A 251 -6.10 3.08 -7.26
CA ILE A 251 -6.48 3.14 -5.86
C ILE A 251 -7.77 2.34 -5.70
N TYR A 252 -7.76 1.38 -4.79
CA TYR A 252 -8.91 0.52 -4.50
C TYR A 252 -9.39 0.73 -3.07
N ARG A 253 -10.69 0.59 -2.88
CA ARG A 253 -11.38 0.70 -1.61
C ARG A 253 -12.13 -0.60 -1.31
N PHE A 254 -12.09 -1.03 -0.05
CA PHE A 254 -12.82 -2.19 0.49
C PHE A 254 -13.64 -1.74 1.70
N GLY A 255 -14.93 -1.44 1.49
CA GLY A 255 -15.78 -0.94 2.57
C GLY A 255 -17.04 -0.24 2.16
#